data_4443fe8004568bbc7877c75f48454444
#
_entry.id   4443fe8004568bbc7877c75f48454444
#
_cell.length_a   1.000
_cell.length_b   1.000
_cell.length_c   1.000
_cell.angle_alpha   90.00
_cell.angle_beta   90.00
_cell.angle_gamma   90.00
#
_symmetry.space_group_name_H-M   'P 1'
#
loop_
_entity.id
_entity.type
_entity.pdbx_description
1 polymer ?
#
loop_
_entity_poly.entity_id
_entity_poly.type
_entity_poly.pdbx_seq_one_letter_code
_entity_poly.pdbx_strand_id
1 'polypeptide(L)'
;VQVLLSITLPVCSFSNDVIASCHNLLQEEPIKYKKDQHQNLDYTPKDLFNSLNEYFIGQSHAKKVLSVAVYNHYKRLKSNYVSNDVELDKSNILMIGPTGSGKTLLAQSLARFLDVPFAVADATTLTEAGYVGDDVENVIKSLLSKCDFDPERAEQGIIFIDEIDKISRRSDSPSITRDVSGEGVQQAMLKLIEGTIASVPPQGGRKHPNQETIDVDTSKILFICGGAFDGLGKVIDRRVEKATGIGFSANVKDEGDKKTLTELYKFLEPDDLIKFGLIPELVGRLACPTSLDELSCI
;
A
#
# COMPACT_ATOMS: atom_id res chain seq x y z
N VAL A 1 27.65 -35.12 1.96
CA VAL A 1 29.05 -34.70 2.12
C VAL A 1 29.24 -34.40 3.60
N GLN A 2 29.88 -35.30 4.35
CA GLN A 2 30.24 -35.11 5.75
C GLN A 2 31.38 -34.09 5.82
N VAL A 3 31.12 -32.98 6.46
CA VAL A 3 32.18 -32.04 6.84
C VAL A 3 32.68 -32.44 8.23
N LEU A 4 33.83 -33.11 8.27
CA LEU A 4 34.59 -33.36 9.48
C LEU A 4 35.33 -32.07 9.87
N LEU A 5 34.80 -31.37 10.87
CA LEU A 5 35.54 -30.33 11.58
C LEU A 5 36.41 -31.01 12.65
N SER A 6 37.70 -31.15 12.39
CA SER A 6 38.69 -31.52 13.40
C SER A 6 39.10 -30.28 14.16
N ILE A 7 38.53 -30.08 15.34
CA ILE A 7 38.98 -29.06 16.29
C ILE A 7 39.92 -29.75 17.28
N THR A 8 41.21 -29.52 17.16
CA THR A 8 42.19 -29.88 18.18
C THR A 8 42.22 -28.78 19.25
N LEU A 9 41.48 -28.99 20.33
CA LEU A 9 41.58 -28.19 21.56
C LEU A 9 42.26 -29.01 22.65
N PRO A 10 43.02 -28.36 23.57
CA PRO A 10 43.66 -29.07 24.67
C PRO A 10 42.61 -29.64 25.63
N VAL A 11 42.85 -30.84 26.06
CA VAL A 11 42.08 -31.76 26.89
C VAL A 11 41.16 -31.04 27.91
N CYS A 12 39.92 -30.85 27.58
CA CYS A 12 38.82 -30.69 28.54
C CYS A 12 37.99 -31.98 28.49
N SER A 13 38.03 -32.77 29.55
CA SER A 13 37.14 -33.93 29.71
C SER A 13 35.74 -33.41 30.07
N PHE A 14 34.86 -33.34 29.08
CA PHE A 14 33.43 -33.12 29.34
C PHE A 14 32.82 -34.44 29.86
N SER A 15 32.00 -34.33 30.90
CA SER A 15 31.24 -35.49 31.37
C SER A 15 30.24 -35.94 30.28
N ASN A 16 29.97 -37.24 30.22
CA ASN A 16 29.03 -37.82 29.26
C ASN A 16 27.64 -37.17 29.37
N ASP A 17 27.28 -36.62 30.52
CA ASP A 17 25.99 -35.93 30.76
C ASP A 17 25.91 -34.58 30.02
N VAL A 18 27.05 -33.83 29.93
CA VAL A 18 27.11 -32.57 29.18
C VAL A 18 27.01 -32.84 27.66
N ILE A 19 27.67 -33.92 27.20
CA ILE A 19 27.58 -34.32 25.78
C ILE A 19 26.16 -34.77 25.44
N ALA A 20 25.52 -35.52 26.32
CA ALA A 20 24.12 -35.93 26.15
C ALA A 20 23.13 -34.73 26.15
N SER A 21 23.35 -33.75 27.06
CA SER A 21 22.55 -32.53 27.11
C SER A 21 22.72 -31.65 25.85
N CYS A 22 23.97 -31.50 25.36
CA CYS A 22 24.19 -30.80 24.08
C CYS A 22 23.59 -31.53 22.90
N HIS A 23 23.61 -32.86 22.90
CA HIS A 23 23.01 -33.67 21.84
C HIS A 23 21.48 -33.54 21.85
N ASN A 24 20.86 -33.51 23.03
CA ASN A 24 19.43 -33.30 23.16
C ASN A 24 19.00 -31.89 22.74
N LEU A 25 19.77 -30.84 23.08
CA LEU A 25 19.53 -29.48 22.65
C LEU A 25 19.65 -29.32 21.12
N LEU A 26 20.55 -30.08 20.49
CA LEU A 26 20.69 -30.10 19.02
C LEU A 26 19.58 -30.92 18.32
N GLN A 27 18.88 -31.79 19.07
CA GLN A 27 17.72 -32.54 18.54
C GLN A 27 16.39 -31.83 18.79
N GLU A 28 16.30 -30.96 19.81
CA GLU A 28 15.07 -30.24 20.15
C GLU A 28 14.81 -29.00 19.29
N GLU A 29 15.83 -28.48 18.63
CA GLU A 29 15.62 -27.53 17.54
C GLU A 29 15.78 -28.25 16.19
N PRO A 30 14.70 -28.67 15.53
CA PRO A 30 14.77 -28.83 14.11
C PRO A 30 15.12 -27.42 13.59
N ILE A 31 16.38 -27.22 13.16
CA ILE A 31 16.70 -26.13 12.25
C ILE A 31 15.73 -26.32 11.12
N LYS A 32 14.59 -25.63 11.19
CA LYS A 32 13.75 -25.39 10.04
C LYS A 32 14.67 -24.63 9.08
N TYR A 33 15.45 -25.38 8.28
CA TYR A 33 15.84 -24.88 7.00
C TYR A 33 14.53 -24.44 6.37
N LYS A 34 14.19 -23.16 6.49
CA LYS A 34 13.23 -22.54 5.59
C LYS A 34 13.77 -22.94 4.22
N LYS A 35 13.12 -23.92 3.57
CA LYS A 35 13.23 -24.05 2.15
C LYS A 35 12.94 -22.62 1.68
N ASP A 36 13.98 -21.95 1.19
CA ASP A 36 13.81 -20.81 0.34
C ASP A 36 12.90 -21.29 -0.79
N GLN A 37 11.61 -21.17 -0.55
CA GLN A 37 10.65 -21.16 -1.63
C GLN A 37 10.99 -19.88 -2.36
N HIS A 38 11.97 -19.96 -3.26
CA HIS A 38 12.01 -19.13 -4.44
C HIS A 38 10.68 -19.39 -5.15
N GLN A 39 9.63 -18.75 -4.64
CA GLN A 39 8.42 -18.62 -5.40
C GLN A 39 8.80 -17.74 -6.58
N ASN A 40 9.19 -18.36 -7.69
CA ASN A 40 9.08 -17.69 -8.96
C ASN A 40 7.70 -17.08 -8.99
N LEU A 41 7.59 -15.81 -9.44
CA LEU A 41 6.28 -15.26 -9.73
C LEU A 41 5.73 -16.13 -10.88
N ASP A 42 4.94 -17.15 -10.54
CA ASP A 42 4.35 -18.08 -11.51
C ASP A 42 3.24 -17.38 -12.33
N TYR A 43 3.05 -16.08 -12.15
CA TYR A 43 2.04 -15.28 -12.83
C TYR A 43 2.67 -14.05 -13.50
N THR A 44 2.04 -13.63 -14.60
CA THR A 44 2.37 -12.43 -15.35
C THR A 44 1.34 -11.31 -15.08
N PRO A 45 1.61 -10.04 -15.45
CA PRO A 45 0.59 -9.00 -15.41
C PRO A 45 -0.67 -9.34 -16.22
N LYS A 46 -0.52 -10.15 -17.28
CA LYS A 46 -1.62 -10.62 -18.10
C LYS A 46 -2.52 -11.62 -17.36
N ASP A 47 -1.94 -12.47 -16.54
CA ASP A 47 -2.69 -13.44 -15.75
C ASP A 47 -3.49 -12.74 -14.65
N LEU A 48 -2.89 -11.73 -13.99
CA LEU A 48 -3.59 -10.85 -13.05
C LEU A 48 -4.77 -10.13 -13.74
N PHE A 49 -4.53 -9.57 -14.92
CA PHE A 49 -5.57 -8.90 -15.69
C PHE A 49 -6.71 -9.86 -16.08
N ASN A 50 -6.39 -11.06 -16.53
CA ASN A 50 -7.38 -12.07 -16.91
C ASN A 50 -8.22 -12.51 -15.71
N SER A 51 -7.58 -12.76 -14.56
CA SER A 51 -8.29 -13.09 -13.33
C SER A 51 -9.24 -11.97 -12.90
N LEU A 52 -8.83 -10.70 -12.98
CA LEU A 52 -9.73 -9.59 -12.71
C LEU A 52 -10.90 -9.52 -13.70
N ASN A 53 -10.72 -9.92 -14.96
CA ASN A 53 -11.78 -9.93 -15.94
C ASN A 53 -12.87 -10.98 -15.66
N GLU A 54 -12.56 -12.04 -14.93
CA GLU A 54 -13.55 -13.05 -14.53
C GLU A 54 -14.54 -12.52 -13.51
N TYR A 55 -14.11 -11.58 -12.66
CA TYR A 55 -14.93 -11.04 -11.56
C TYR A 55 -15.48 -9.64 -11.82
N PHE A 56 -14.90 -8.91 -12.78
CA PHE A 56 -15.25 -7.52 -13.03
C PHE A 56 -15.61 -7.27 -14.47
N ILE A 57 -16.73 -6.58 -14.67
CA ILE A 57 -17.14 -6.06 -15.98
C ILE A 57 -16.59 -4.65 -16.13
N GLY A 58 -16.09 -4.32 -17.31
CA GLY A 58 -15.55 -2.98 -17.60
C GLY A 58 -14.19 -2.69 -16.93
N GLN A 59 -13.89 -1.44 -16.66
CA GLN A 59 -12.70 -0.94 -15.97
C GLN A 59 -11.37 -1.41 -16.59
N SER A 60 -11.28 -1.57 -17.90
CA SER A 60 -10.13 -2.20 -18.57
C SER A 60 -8.82 -1.45 -18.36
N HIS A 61 -8.86 -0.11 -18.26
CA HIS A 61 -7.68 0.71 -18.01
C HIS A 61 -7.17 0.49 -16.58
N ALA A 62 -8.05 0.64 -15.59
CA ALA A 62 -7.71 0.45 -14.18
C ALA A 62 -7.15 -0.95 -13.91
N LYS A 63 -7.78 -2.00 -14.47
CA LYS A 63 -7.29 -3.38 -14.35
C LYS A 63 -5.87 -3.55 -14.90
N LYS A 64 -5.53 -2.93 -16.05
CA LYS A 64 -4.17 -2.99 -16.62
C LYS A 64 -3.16 -2.31 -15.71
N VAL A 65 -3.46 -1.09 -15.27
CA VAL A 65 -2.57 -0.32 -14.36
C VAL A 65 -2.33 -1.09 -13.08
N LEU A 66 -3.41 -1.59 -12.44
CA LEU A 66 -3.34 -2.36 -11.20
C LEU A 66 -2.52 -3.65 -11.38
N SER A 67 -2.76 -4.40 -12.46
CA SER A 67 -2.04 -5.65 -12.71
C SER A 67 -0.53 -5.43 -12.88
N VAL A 68 -0.13 -4.35 -13.55
CA VAL A 68 1.29 -4.01 -13.72
C VAL A 68 1.89 -3.50 -12.41
N ALA A 69 1.21 -2.60 -11.70
CA ALA A 69 1.72 -2.02 -10.46
C ALA A 69 1.91 -3.10 -9.37
N VAL A 70 0.93 -3.98 -9.21
CA VAL A 70 0.98 -5.10 -8.26
C VAL A 70 2.10 -6.09 -8.63
N TYR A 71 2.21 -6.45 -9.91
CA TYR A 71 3.30 -7.31 -10.38
C TYR A 71 4.68 -6.70 -10.09
N ASN A 72 4.86 -5.41 -10.38
CA ASN A 72 6.12 -4.71 -10.13
C ASN A 72 6.46 -4.66 -8.63
N HIS A 73 5.46 -4.46 -7.77
CA HIS A 73 5.64 -4.49 -6.32
C HIS A 73 6.20 -5.84 -5.85
N TYR A 74 5.54 -6.96 -6.20
CA TYR A 74 6.00 -8.29 -5.77
C TYR A 74 7.32 -8.70 -6.46
N LYS A 75 7.55 -8.26 -7.69
CA LYS A 75 8.83 -8.45 -8.36
C LYS A 75 9.95 -7.73 -7.63
N ARG A 76 9.70 -6.50 -7.16
CA ARG A 76 10.66 -5.73 -6.35
C ARG A 76 11.01 -6.48 -5.06
N LEU A 77 10.01 -6.97 -4.32
CA LEU A 77 10.24 -7.73 -3.09
C LEU A 77 11.13 -8.96 -3.31
N LYS A 78 11.04 -9.59 -4.49
CA LYS A 78 11.88 -10.74 -4.85
C LYS A 78 13.26 -10.35 -5.36
N SER A 79 13.40 -9.21 -6.05
CA SER A 79 14.67 -8.79 -6.68
C SER A 79 15.69 -8.23 -5.70
N ASN A 80 15.30 -7.81 -4.50
CA ASN A 80 16.23 -7.33 -3.47
C ASN A 80 17.33 -8.35 -3.09
N TYR A 81 17.21 -9.58 -3.57
CA TYR A 81 18.21 -10.63 -3.38
C TYR A 81 19.20 -10.81 -4.55
N VAL A 82 19.02 -10.13 -5.70
CA VAL A 82 19.69 -10.55 -6.93
C VAL A 82 20.54 -9.50 -7.64
N SER A 83 20.35 -8.19 -7.46
CA SER A 83 21.20 -7.22 -8.17
C SER A 83 21.45 -5.91 -7.41
N ASN A 84 22.73 -5.57 -7.30
CA ASN A 84 23.22 -4.37 -6.61
C ASN A 84 23.14 -3.08 -7.43
N ASP A 85 22.61 -3.08 -8.66
CA ASP A 85 22.81 -1.95 -9.57
C ASP A 85 21.57 -1.06 -9.79
N VAL A 86 20.36 -1.50 -9.44
CA VAL A 86 19.14 -0.68 -9.62
C VAL A 86 18.21 -0.85 -8.44
N GLU A 87 18.03 0.22 -7.68
CA GLU A 87 17.04 0.28 -6.62
C GLU A 87 15.69 0.65 -7.21
N LEU A 88 14.70 -0.24 -7.07
CA LEU A 88 13.33 0.01 -7.52
C LEU A 88 12.53 0.66 -6.41
N ASP A 89 12.02 1.86 -6.65
CA ASP A 89 11.15 2.56 -5.72
C ASP A 89 9.83 1.83 -5.46
N LYS A 90 9.30 2.03 -4.26
CA LYS A 90 7.99 1.53 -3.88
C LYS A 90 6.90 2.28 -4.64
N SER A 91 6.05 1.56 -5.38
CA SER A 91 4.95 2.12 -6.16
C SER A 91 3.63 1.84 -5.45
N ASN A 92 3.12 2.82 -4.69
CA ASN A 92 1.77 2.73 -4.15
C ASN A 92 0.75 3.22 -5.18
N ILE A 93 -0.50 2.77 -5.05
CA ILE A 93 -1.54 2.95 -6.06
C ILE A 93 -2.59 3.93 -5.54
N LEU A 94 -3.04 4.84 -6.41
CA LEU A 94 -4.17 5.72 -6.14
C LEU A 94 -5.32 5.39 -7.09
N MET A 95 -6.47 5.01 -6.54
CA MET A 95 -7.70 4.69 -7.28
C MET A 95 -8.70 5.82 -7.14
N ILE A 96 -9.02 6.49 -8.24
CA ILE A 96 -9.95 7.63 -8.30
C ILE A 96 -11.22 7.16 -9.01
N GLY A 97 -12.38 7.38 -8.40
CA GLY A 97 -13.65 7.05 -9.06
C GLY A 97 -14.84 7.12 -8.11
N PRO A 98 -16.05 7.20 -8.64
CA PRO A 98 -17.25 7.39 -7.84
C PRO A 98 -17.48 6.25 -6.86
N THR A 99 -18.28 6.52 -5.84
CA THR A 99 -18.72 5.47 -4.91
C THR A 99 -19.47 4.39 -5.67
N GLY A 100 -19.21 3.13 -5.35
CA GLY A 100 -19.81 2.00 -6.07
C GLY A 100 -19.09 1.57 -7.34
N SER A 101 -18.02 2.24 -7.79
CA SER A 101 -17.22 1.84 -8.96
C SER A 101 -16.40 0.56 -8.80
N GLY A 102 -16.37 -0.02 -7.58
CA GLY A 102 -15.70 -1.29 -7.30
C GLY A 102 -14.25 -1.18 -6.82
N LYS A 103 -13.79 -0.01 -6.35
CA LYS A 103 -12.40 0.21 -5.88
C LYS A 103 -11.95 -0.83 -4.87
N THR A 104 -12.66 -0.96 -3.76
CA THR A 104 -12.34 -1.90 -2.67
C THR A 104 -12.37 -3.35 -3.15
N LEU A 105 -13.36 -3.71 -3.98
CA LEU A 105 -13.52 -5.06 -4.50
C LEU A 105 -12.38 -5.43 -5.47
N LEU A 106 -11.88 -4.49 -6.29
CA LEU A 106 -10.71 -4.71 -7.15
C LEU A 106 -9.46 -5.02 -6.32
N ALA A 107 -9.19 -4.23 -5.29
CA ALA A 107 -8.05 -4.46 -4.40
C ALA A 107 -8.16 -5.80 -3.66
N GLN A 108 -9.35 -6.13 -3.16
CA GLN A 108 -9.61 -7.41 -2.48
C GLN A 108 -9.45 -8.61 -3.40
N SER A 109 -9.90 -8.51 -4.67
CA SER A 109 -9.76 -9.59 -5.64
C SER A 109 -8.31 -9.85 -6.01
N LEU A 110 -7.49 -8.79 -6.11
CA LEU A 110 -6.05 -8.92 -6.30
C LEU A 110 -5.38 -9.64 -5.13
N ALA A 111 -5.70 -9.25 -3.89
CA ALA A 111 -5.16 -9.89 -2.70
C ALA A 111 -5.54 -11.39 -2.63
N ARG A 112 -6.77 -11.72 -3.01
CA ARG A 112 -7.25 -13.11 -3.08
C ARG A 112 -6.52 -13.92 -4.14
N PHE A 113 -6.31 -13.36 -5.33
CA PHE A 113 -5.57 -14.02 -6.41
C PHE A 113 -4.13 -14.32 -6.00
N LEU A 114 -3.51 -13.39 -5.27
CA LEU A 114 -2.13 -13.51 -4.81
C LEU A 114 -1.96 -14.34 -3.54
N ASP A 115 -3.07 -14.73 -2.91
CA ASP A 115 -3.11 -15.41 -1.61
C ASP A 115 -2.33 -14.66 -0.53
N VAL A 116 -2.53 -13.32 -0.47
CA VAL A 116 -1.87 -12.45 0.50
C VAL A 116 -2.89 -11.83 1.48
N PRO A 117 -2.46 -11.49 2.69
CA PRO A 117 -3.31 -10.81 3.66
C PRO A 117 -3.83 -9.48 3.13
N PHE A 118 -5.08 -9.17 3.45
CA PHE A 118 -5.75 -7.95 3.00
C PHE A 118 -6.45 -7.22 4.15
N ALA A 119 -6.11 -5.96 4.36
CA ALA A 119 -6.79 -5.10 5.33
C ALA A 119 -7.40 -3.88 4.63
N VAL A 120 -8.52 -3.42 5.18
CA VAL A 120 -9.20 -2.18 4.75
C VAL A 120 -9.19 -1.21 5.92
N ALA A 121 -8.88 0.04 5.64
CA ALA A 121 -8.99 1.15 6.57
C ALA A 121 -9.74 2.29 5.90
N ASP A 122 -10.47 3.05 6.70
CA ASP A 122 -11.14 4.28 6.28
C ASP A 122 -10.31 5.47 6.76
N ALA A 123 -9.86 6.31 5.83
CA ALA A 123 -9.04 7.47 6.15
C ALA A 123 -9.73 8.47 7.08
N THR A 124 -11.06 8.51 7.08
CA THR A 124 -11.85 9.43 7.93
C THR A 124 -11.86 9.04 9.40
N THR A 125 -11.61 7.76 9.71
CA THR A 125 -11.55 7.25 11.09
C THR A 125 -10.17 7.43 11.72
N LEU A 126 -9.15 7.69 10.89
CA LEU A 126 -7.77 7.82 11.31
C LEU A 126 -7.49 9.21 11.91
N THR A 127 -6.68 9.23 12.95
CA THR A 127 -6.24 10.46 13.62
C THR A 127 -4.73 10.46 13.81
N GLU A 128 -4.17 11.66 13.99
CA GLU A 128 -2.75 11.80 14.37
C GLU A 128 -2.55 11.17 15.78
N ALA A 129 -1.41 10.48 15.97
CA ALA A 129 -1.07 9.81 17.21
C ALA A 129 -1.22 10.73 18.44
N GLY A 130 -1.94 10.25 19.46
CA GLY A 130 -2.20 10.98 20.70
C GLY A 130 -3.53 11.75 20.76
N TYR A 131 -4.32 11.75 19.70
CA TYR A 131 -5.68 12.31 19.71
C TYR A 131 -6.75 11.19 19.83
N VAL A 132 -8.01 11.61 20.03
CA VAL A 132 -9.13 10.68 20.14
C VAL A 132 -9.51 10.18 18.75
N GLY A 133 -9.29 8.90 18.47
CA GLY A 133 -9.56 8.23 17.20
C GLY A 133 -8.64 7.02 17.03
N ASP A 134 -8.71 6.39 15.88
CA ASP A 134 -7.82 5.28 15.53
C ASP A 134 -6.47 5.80 15.08
N ASP A 135 -5.41 5.38 15.77
CA ASP A 135 -4.05 5.63 15.32
C ASP A 135 -3.81 5.00 13.95
N VAL A 136 -3.07 5.69 13.09
CA VAL A 136 -2.72 5.18 11.76
C VAL A 136 -2.02 3.81 11.85
N GLU A 137 -1.31 3.53 12.94
CA GLU A 137 -0.70 2.21 13.21
C GLU A 137 -1.74 1.08 13.42
N ASN A 138 -2.99 1.40 13.78
CA ASN A 138 -4.06 0.42 13.91
C ASN A 138 -4.39 -0.28 12.59
N VAL A 139 -4.06 0.35 11.46
CA VAL A 139 -4.20 -0.25 10.13
C VAL A 139 -3.28 -1.48 10.00
N ILE A 140 -2.03 -1.35 10.48
CA ILE A 140 -1.07 -2.47 10.49
C ILE A 140 -1.52 -3.57 11.43
N LYS A 141 -2.09 -3.22 12.59
CA LYS A 141 -2.67 -4.18 13.53
C LYS A 141 -3.82 -4.96 12.90
N SER A 142 -4.69 -4.28 12.14
CA SER A 142 -5.78 -4.95 11.42
C SER A 142 -5.24 -5.97 10.42
N LEU A 143 -4.13 -5.68 9.75
CA LEU A 143 -3.47 -6.61 8.84
C LEU A 143 -2.85 -7.78 9.61
N LEU A 144 -2.10 -7.53 10.71
CA LEU A 144 -1.50 -8.55 11.56
C LEU A 144 -2.54 -9.51 12.12
N SER A 145 -3.71 -9.02 12.56
CA SER A 145 -4.77 -9.87 13.10
C SER A 145 -5.32 -10.89 12.08
N LYS A 146 -5.15 -10.62 10.78
CA LYS A 146 -5.55 -11.53 9.69
C LYS A 146 -4.47 -12.56 9.33
N CYS A 147 -3.29 -12.44 9.91
CA CYS A 147 -2.14 -13.30 9.69
C CYS A 147 -1.75 -14.07 10.96
N ASP A 148 -2.63 -14.19 11.94
CA ASP A 148 -2.33 -14.79 13.25
C ASP A 148 -1.11 -14.16 13.93
N PHE A 149 -0.92 -12.84 13.72
CA PHE A 149 0.19 -12.03 14.20
C PHE A 149 1.57 -12.47 13.68
N ASP A 150 1.62 -13.12 12.51
CA ASP A 150 2.86 -13.41 11.80
C ASP A 150 3.35 -12.18 11.01
N PRO A 151 4.47 -11.53 11.39
CA PRO A 151 4.95 -10.34 10.72
C PRO A 151 5.43 -10.62 9.30
N GLU A 152 6.03 -11.79 9.03
CA GLU A 152 6.54 -12.12 7.69
C GLU A 152 5.41 -12.24 6.67
N ARG A 153 4.25 -12.77 7.09
CA ARG A 153 3.05 -12.81 6.25
C ARG A 153 2.42 -11.44 6.09
N ALA A 154 2.37 -10.64 7.17
CA ALA A 154 1.82 -9.28 7.13
C ALA A 154 2.61 -8.38 6.18
N GLU A 155 3.93 -8.47 6.16
CA GLU A 155 4.81 -7.70 5.28
C GLU A 155 4.55 -7.94 3.78
N GLN A 156 3.98 -9.09 3.41
CA GLN A 156 3.57 -9.39 2.03
C GLN A 156 2.14 -8.96 1.70
N GLY A 157 1.46 -8.36 2.66
CA GLY A 157 0.05 -7.99 2.55
C GLY A 157 -0.24 -6.75 1.72
N ILE A 158 -1.53 -6.56 1.47
CA ILE A 158 -2.09 -5.38 0.81
C ILE A 158 -2.98 -4.64 1.81
N ILE A 159 -2.78 -3.34 1.94
CA ILE A 159 -3.65 -2.44 2.71
C ILE A 159 -4.39 -1.53 1.73
N PHE A 160 -5.71 -1.56 1.80
CA PHE A 160 -6.57 -0.63 1.09
C PHE A 160 -7.06 0.47 2.03
N ILE A 161 -6.75 1.73 1.70
CA ILE A 161 -7.18 2.91 2.45
C ILE A 161 -8.26 3.61 1.64
N ASP A 162 -9.50 3.56 2.12
CA ASP A 162 -10.63 4.21 1.44
C ASP A 162 -10.80 5.65 1.91
N GLU A 163 -11.55 6.43 1.13
CA GLU A 163 -11.94 7.81 1.42
C GLU A 163 -10.75 8.78 1.64
N ILE A 164 -9.61 8.54 0.95
CA ILE A 164 -8.41 9.38 1.07
C ILE A 164 -8.68 10.86 0.69
N ASP A 165 -9.65 11.11 -0.16
CA ASP A 165 -10.08 12.45 -0.57
C ASP A 165 -10.72 13.25 0.56
N LYS A 166 -11.25 12.60 1.60
CA LYS A 166 -11.92 13.26 2.73
C LYS A 166 -10.96 13.88 3.73
N ILE A 167 -9.71 13.43 3.76
CA ILE A 167 -8.63 14.02 4.57
C ILE A 167 -7.86 15.11 3.81
N SER A 168 -8.36 15.54 2.63
CA SER A 168 -7.79 16.68 1.90
C SER A 168 -7.97 17.99 2.67
N ARG A 169 -6.99 18.89 2.59
CA ARG A 169 -7.10 20.24 3.15
C ARG A 169 -8.26 20.96 2.48
N ARG A 170 -9.17 21.51 3.28
CA ARG A 170 -10.17 22.46 2.79
C ARG A 170 -9.54 23.86 2.78
N SER A 171 -9.41 24.44 1.60
CA SER A 171 -8.81 25.75 1.36
C SER A 171 -9.54 26.94 2.01
N ASP A 172 -10.71 26.74 2.59
CA ASP A 172 -11.61 27.83 3.00
C ASP A 172 -11.59 28.15 4.51
N SER A 173 -10.74 27.53 5.30
CA SER A 173 -10.63 27.85 6.74
C SER A 173 -9.28 28.50 7.06
N PRO A 174 -9.21 29.84 7.23
CA PRO A 174 -8.02 30.52 7.71
C PRO A 174 -7.85 30.35 9.25
N SER A 175 -8.19 29.18 9.80
CA SER A 175 -7.98 28.91 11.21
C SER A 175 -6.52 28.59 11.46
N ILE A 176 -5.90 29.35 12.36
CA ILE A 176 -4.52 29.19 12.85
C ILE A 176 -4.35 27.87 13.65
N THR A 177 -5.42 27.12 13.84
CA THR A 177 -5.42 25.82 14.53
C THR A 177 -4.91 24.74 13.56
N ARG A 178 -3.89 24.01 14.02
CA ARG A 178 -3.33 22.83 13.34
C ARG A 178 -4.48 21.89 12.94
N ASP A 179 -4.59 21.59 11.65
CA ASP A 179 -5.62 20.66 11.14
C ASP A 179 -5.23 19.23 11.50
N VAL A 180 -5.76 18.76 12.62
CA VAL A 180 -5.46 17.44 13.21
C VAL A 180 -6.14 16.33 12.45
N SER A 181 -7.21 16.64 11.72
CA SER A 181 -8.04 15.67 10.99
C SER A 181 -7.69 15.54 9.51
N GLY A 182 -7.02 16.51 8.94
CA GLY A 182 -6.64 16.53 7.53
C GLY A 182 -5.14 16.34 7.32
N GLU A 183 -4.36 17.42 7.41
CA GLU A 183 -2.93 17.38 7.11
C GLU A 183 -2.13 16.48 8.07
N GLY A 184 -2.46 16.49 9.37
CA GLY A 184 -1.80 15.64 10.36
C GLY A 184 -1.95 14.15 10.05
N VAL A 185 -3.15 13.75 9.61
CA VAL A 185 -3.41 12.35 9.18
C VAL A 185 -2.63 12.03 7.91
N GLN A 186 -2.61 12.91 6.92
CA GLN A 186 -1.82 12.71 5.70
C GLN A 186 -0.33 12.53 6.01
N GLN A 187 0.23 13.33 6.93
CA GLN A 187 1.63 13.20 7.37
C GLN A 187 1.90 11.89 8.13
N ALA A 188 0.97 11.45 8.97
CA ALA A 188 1.10 10.17 9.68
C ALA A 188 1.03 8.99 8.71
N MET A 189 0.10 9.02 7.75
CA MET A 189 0.00 8.01 6.69
C MET A 189 1.23 7.99 5.79
N LEU A 190 1.81 9.16 5.49
CA LEU A 190 3.01 9.25 4.67
C LEU A 190 4.14 8.39 5.22
N LYS A 191 4.37 8.41 6.54
CA LYS A 191 5.40 7.59 7.20
C LYS A 191 5.20 6.10 6.92
N LEU A 192 3.96 5.59 7.02
CA LEU A 192 3.66 4.19 6.73
C LEU A 192 3.82 3.85 5.25
N ILE A 193 3.38 4.75 4.38
CA ILE A 193 3.42 4.58 2.92
C ILE A 193 4.85 4.62 2.40
N GLU A 194 5.71 5.47 2.96
CA GLU A 194 7.15 5.54 2.63
C GLU A 194 7.89 4.28 3.02
N GLY A 195 7.56 3.71 4.15
CA GLY A 195 8.16 2.52 4.72
C GLY A 195 8.90 2.82 6.01
N THR A 196 8.39 2.28 7.10
CA THR A 196 8.97 2.35 8.44
C THR A 196 8.77 1.01 9.15
N ILE A 197 9.53 0.80 10.21
CA ILE A 197 9.25 -0.31 11.12
C ILE A 197 8.16 0.15 12.07
N ALA A 198 6.97 -0.44 11.95
CA ALA A 198 5.83 -0.17 12.82
C ALA A 198 5.80 -1.19 13.96
N SER A 199 5.92 -0.71 15.21
CA SER A 199 5.85 -1.56 16.41
C SER A 199 4.43 -1.61 16.94
N VAL A 200 3.77 -2.75 16.79
CA VAL A 200 2.36 -2.96 17.12
C VAL A 200 2.21 -3.88 18.32
N PRO A 201 1.45 -3.51 19.37
CA PRO A 201 1.18 -4.39 20.50
C PRO A 201 0.21 -5.53 20.08
N PRO A 202 0.51 -6.80 20.42
CA PRO A 202 -0.33 -7.95 20.03
C PRO A 202 -1.70 -7.94 20.71
N GLN A 203 -1.78 -7.45 21.96
CA GLN A 203 -3.03 -7.28 22.68
C GLN A 203 -3.46 -5.82 22.60
N GLY A 204 -4.70 -5.58 22.13
CA GLY A 204 -5.24 -4.23 21.97
C GLY A 204 -5.20 -3.42 23.26
N GLY A 205 -4.64 -2.22 23.20
CA GLY A 205 -4.53 -1.31 24.32
C GLY A 205 -3.55 -0.18 24.01
N ARG A 206 -3.47 0.81 24.90
CA ARG A 206 -2.43 1.85 24.84
C ARG A 206 -1.06 1.21 25.03
N LYS A 207 -0.07 1.65 24.24
CA LYS A 207 1.33 1.21 24.38
C LYS A 207 1.81 1.42 25.83
N HIS A 208 2.14 0.33 26.52
CA HIS A 208 2.81 0.40 27.82
C HIS A 208 4.33 0.20 27.61
N PRO A 209 5.21 0.87 28.38
CA PRO A 209 6.64 0.82 28.17
C PRO A 209 7.29 -0.57 28.22
N ASN A 210 6.59 -1.55 28.84
CA ASN A 210 7.10 -2.91 29.05
C ASN A 210 6.27 -3.97 28.30
N GLN A 211 5.48 -3.57 27.29
CA GLN A 211 4.68 -4.53 26.53
C GLN A 211 5.50 -5.00 25.32
N GLU A 212 5.53 -6.31 25.11
CA GLU A 212 6.10 -6.89 23.89
C GLU A 212 5.36 -6.34 22.66
N THR A 213 6.12 -5.88 21.67
CA THR A 213 5.60 -5.36 20.40
C THR A 213 6.06 -6.25 19.27
N ILE A 214 5.25 -6.34 18.24
CA ILE A 214 5.59 -7.01 16.99
C ILE A 214 6.02 -5.92 16.01
N ASP A 215 7.23 -6.03 15.49
CA ASP A 215 7.76 -5.09 14.52
C ASP A 215 7.43 -5.58 13.11
N VAL A 216 6.87 -4.68 12.29
CA VAL A 216 6.47 -4.94 10.90
C VAL A 216 7.12 -3.90 9.99
N ASP A 217 7.82 -4.35 8.98
CA ASP A 217 8.42 -3.49 7.96
C ASP A 217 7.37 -3.09 6.91
N THR A 218 6.85 -1.87 7.02
CA THR A 218 5.83 -1.37 6.09
C THR A 218 6.36 -1.07 4.69
N SER A 219 7.69 -1.07 4.48
CA SER A 219 8.28 -0.90 3.15
C SER A 219 7.92 -2.02 2.18
N LYS A 220 7.61 -3.20 2.72
CA LYS A 220 7.23 -4.40 1.96
C LYS A 220 5.73 -4.50 1.70
N ILE A 221 4.90 -3.77 2.47
CA ILE A 221 3.43 -3.78 2.32
C ILE A 221 3.02 -2.92 1.12
N LEU A 222 2.10 -3.41 0.30
CA LEU A 222 1.51 -2.63 -0.77
C LEU A 222 0.34 -1.79 -0.24
N PHE A 223 0.42 -0.46 -0.41
CA PHE A 223 -0.68 0.43 -0.11
C PHE A 223 -1.44 0.79 -1.38
N ILE A 224 -2.76 0.66 -1.32
CA ILE A 224 -3.69 1.08 -2.36
C ILE A 224 -4.65 2.08 -1.72
N CYS A 225 -4.61 3.32 -2.15
CA CYS A 225 -5.49 4.38 -1.66
C CYS A 225 -6.65 4.56 -2.62
N GLY A 226 -7.88 4.70 -2.10
CA GLY A 226 -9.09 4.93 -2.87
C GLY A 226 -9.82 6.20 -2.44
N GLY A 227 -10.46 6.89 -3.38
CA GLY A 227 -11.32 8.02 -3.09
C GLY A 227 -12.25 8.38 -4.24
N ALA A 228 -13.33 9.08 -3.92
CA ALA A 228 -14.27 9.58 -4.94
C ALA A 228 -13.71 10.79 -5.66
N PHE A 229 -12.99 11.67 -4.95
CA PHE A 229 -12.41 12.91 -5.47
C PHE A 229 -13.45 13.83 -6.12
N ASP A 230 -14.59 13.99 -5.46
CA ASP A 230 -15.66 14.85 -5.93
C ASP A 230 -15.15 16.29 -6.12
N GLY A 231 -15.29 16.80 -7.36
CA GLY A 231 -14.81 18.14 -7.72
C GLY A 231 -13.42 18.19 -8.35
N LEU A 232 -12.63 17.10 -8.33
CA LEU A 232 -11.31 17.04 -8.99
C LEU A 232 -11.44 17.29 -10.50
N GLY A 233 -12.48 16.78 -11.14
CA GLY A 233 -12.75 17.06 -12.55
C GLY A 233 -12.81 18.55 -12.88
N LYS A 234 -13.36 19.39 -11.99
CA LYS A 234 -13.37 20.85 -12.16
C LYS A 234 -11.98 21.49 -12.07
N VAL A 235 -11.09 20.92 -11.25
CA VAL A 235 -9.69 21.37 -11.13
C VAL A 235 -8.94 21.09 -12.43
N ILE A 236 -9.09 19.88 -12.95
CA ILE A 236 -8.47 19.45 -14.22
C ILE A 236 -9.01 20.30 -15.39
N ASP A 237 -10.33 20.46 -15.48
CA ASP A 237 -10.96 21.22 -16.57
C ASP A 237 -10.47 22.67 -16.62
N ARG A 238 -10.42 23.35 -15.47
CA ARG A 238 -9.87 24.71 -15.36
C ARG A 238 -8.40 24.79 -15.82
N ARG A 239 -7.58 23.74 -15.58
CA ARG A 239 -6.19 23.71 -16.03
C ARG A 239 -6.12 23.52 -17.53
N VAL A 240 -6.86 22.57 -18.07
CA VAL A 240 -6.90 22.26 -19.52
C VAL A 240 -7.44 23.46 -20.29
N GLU A 241 -8.50 24.12 -19.80
CA GLU A 241 -9.02 25.32 -20.44
C GLU A 241 -8.04 26.50 -20.44
N LYS A 242 -7.34 26.75 -19.33
CA LYS A 242 -6.30 27.78 -19.29
C LYS A 242 -5.16 27.51 -20.30
N ALA A 243 -4.79 26.25 -20.48
CA ALA A 243 -3.75 25.87 -21.44
C ALA A 243 -4.19 26.07 -22.90
N THR A 244 -5.47 25.91 -23.20
CA THR A 244 -6.04 26.08 -24.55
C THR A 244 -6.51 27.51 -24.86
N GLY A 245 -6.70 28.34 -23.83
CA GLY A 245 -7.28 29.68 -23.95
C GLY A 245 -6.27 30.81 -24.21
N ILE A 246 -4.96 30.56 -24.31
CA ILE A 246 -3.92 31.58 -24.55
C ILE A 246 -3.55 31.56 -26.04
N GLY A 247 -4.22 32.37 -26.84
CA GLY A 247 -3.86 32.59 -28.25
C GLY A 247 -5.06 32.96 -29.12
N PHE A 248 -4.78 33.50 -30.33
CA PHE A 248 -5.78 33.88 -31.35
C PHE A 248 -6.61 32.68 -31.89
N SER A 249 -6.34 31.48 -31.43
CA SER A 249 -7.02 30.22 -31.79
C SER A 249 -7.89 29.67 -30.64
N ALA A 250 -8.36 30.51 -29.71
CA ALA A 250 -9.27 30.08 -28.67
C ALA A 250 -10.55 29.51 -29.31
N ASN A 251 -10.68 28.21 -29.34
CA ASN A 251 -11.91 27.54 -29.73
C ASN A 251 -12.97 27.88 -28.67
N VAL A 252 -13.94 28.71 -29.07
CA VAL A 252 -15.16 28.92 -28.29
C VAL A 252 -15.87 27.57 -28.29
N LYS A 253 -15.81 26.86 -27.15
CA LYS A 253 -16.57 25.63 -26.97
C LYS A 253 -18.06 25.95 -27.00
N ASP A 254 -18.81 25.29 -27.85
CA ASP A 254 -20.26 25.21 -27.74
C ASP A 254 -20.61 24.55 -26.39
N GLU A 255 -21.67 25.02 -25.74
CA GLU A 255 -22.12 24.51 -24.41
C GLU A 255 -22.44 22.99 -24.41
N GLY A 256 -22.39 22.31 -25.58
CA GLY A 256 -22.60 20.89 -25.77
C GLY A 256 -21.38 19.99 -25.55
N ASP A 257 -20.14 20.53 -25.54
CA ASP A 257 -18.90 19.75 -25.47
C ASP A 257 -18.37 19.57 -24.02
N LYS A 258 -19.23 19.23 -23.07
CA LYS A 258 -18.78 18.86 -21.73
C LYS A 258 -18.11 17.49 -21.79
N LYS A 259 -16.79 17.46 -21.61
CA LYS A 259 -16.03 16.22 -21.44
C LYS A 259 -16.60 15.42 -20.27
N THR A 260 -16.73 14.12 -20.46
CA THR A 260 -17.12 13.23 -19.35
C THR A 260 -16.01 13.22 -18.28
N LEU A 261 -16.39 12.93 -17.02
CA LEU A 261 -15.41 12.83 -15.91
C LEU A 261 -14.28 11.85 -16.25
N THR A 262 -14.60 10.75 -16.90
CA THR A 262 -13.66 9.75 -17.39
C THR A 262 -12.65 10.34 -18.37
N GLU A 263 -13.10 11.20 -19.29
CA GLU A 263 -12.21 11.87 -20.25
C GLU A 263 -11.32 12.90 -19.56
N LEU A 264 -11.82 13.62 -18.57
CA LEU A 264 -11.04 14.58 -17.78
C LEU A 264 -9.94 13.88 -16.96
N TYR A 265 -10.24 12.74 -16.36
CA TYR A 265 -9.25 12.00 -15.56
C TYR A 265 -8.09 11.42 -16.38
N LYS A 266 -8.21 11.31 -17.70
CA LYS A 266 -7.06 10.98 -18.57
C LYS A 266 -5.98 12.07 -18.60
N PHE A 267 -6.36 13.30 -18.24
CA PHE A 267 -5.45 14.44 -18.16
C PHE A 267 -5.01 14.75 -16.73
N LEU A 268 -5.21 13.82 -15.80
CA LEU A 268 -4.81 13.99 -14.40
C LEU A 268 -3.29 14.16 -14.29
N GLU A 269 -2.89 15.21 -13.58
CA GLU A 269 -1.51 15.49 -13.21
C GLU A 269 -1.36 15.56 -11.69
N PRO A 270 -0.16 15.30 -11.14
CA PRO A 270 0.10 15.42 -9.70
C PRO A 270 -0.32 16.78 -9.11
N ASP A 271 -0.11 17.87 -9.85
CA ASP A 271 -0.50 19.22 -9.45
C ASP A 271 -2.00 19.39 -9.20
N ASP A 272 -2.84 18.60 -9.89
CA ASP A 272 -4.29 18.65 -9.70
C ASP A 272 -4.68 18.06 -8.35
N LEU A 273 -4.01 17.00 -7.90
CA LEU A 273 -4.20 16.38 -6.59
C LEU A 273 -3.71 17.31 -5.45
N ILE A 274 -2.61 18.02 -5.67
CA ILE A 274 -2.11 19.03 -4.73
C ILE A 274 -3.10 20.18 -4.61
N LYS A 275 -3.62 20.68 -5.74
CA LYS A 275 -4.67 21.72 -5.74
C LYS A 275 -5.98 21.24 -5.13
N PHE A 276 -6.27 19.97 -5.19
CA PHE A 276 -7.43 19.37 -4.52
C PHE A 276 -7.27 19.35 -3.00
N GLY A 277 -6.04 19.32 -2.47
CA GLY A 277 -5.74 19.41 -1.04
C GLY A 277 -4.93 18.24 -0.47
N LEU A 278 -4.36 17.40 -1.30
CA LEU A 278 -3.37 16.42 -0.86
C LEU A 278 -2.00 17.08 -0.71
N ILE A 279 -1.21 16.64 0.29
CA ILE A 279 0.15 17.16 0.46
C ILE A 279 1.06 16.64 -0.66
N PRO A 280 2.01 17.46 -1.16
CA PRO A 280 2.88 17.11 -2.28
C PRO A 280 3.66 15.80 -2.05
N GLU A 281 4.12 15.59 -0.83
CA GLU A 281 4.89 14.43 -0.42
C GLU A 281 4.08 13.13 -0.58
N LEU A 282 2.80 13.16 -0.16
CA LEU A 282 1.90 12.01 -0.30
C LEU A 282 1.60 11.73 -1.77
N VAL A 283 1.35 12.78 -2.57
CA VAL A 283 1.13 12.65 -4.02
C VAL A 283 2.34 12.02 -4.70
N GLY A 284 3.56 12.42 -4.32
CA GLY A 284 4.80 11.83 -4.84
C GLY A 284 4.97 10.33 -4.51
N ARG A 285 4.38 9.86 -3.42
CA ARG A 285 4.42 8.42 -3.04
C ARG A 285 3.29 7.58 -3.63
N LEU A 286 2.23 8.22 -4.15
CA LEU A 286 1.13 7.57 -4.86
C LEU A 286 1.39 7.59 -6.38
N ALA A 287 2.47 6.92 -6.78
CA ALA A 287 3.04 7.02 -8.12
C ALA A 287 2.16 6.44 -9.25
N CYS A 288 1.17 5.62 -8.93
CA CYS A 288 0.31 4.95 -9.91
C CYS A 288 -1.16 5.39 -9.78
N PRO A 289 -1.51 6.62 -10.21
CA PRO A 289 -2.91 7.03 -10.21
C PRO A 289 -3.67 6.29 -11.34
N THR A 290 -4.87 5.82 -11.03
CA THR A 290 -5.79 5.22 -12.00
C THR A 290 -7.22 5.64 -11.73
N SER A 291 -7.96 5.90 -12.80
CA SER A 291 -9.39 6.26 -12.71
C SER A 291 -10.28 5.07 -12.99
N LEU A 292 -11.38 5.00 -12.27
CA LEU A 292 -12.49 4.07 -12.51
C LEU A 292 -13.67 4.83 -13.05
N ASP A 293 -14.29 4.25 -14.07
CA ASP A 293 -15.48 4.79 -14.69
C ASP A 293 -16.72 4.52 -13.82
N GLU A 294 -17.73 5.35 -13.98
CA GLU A 294 -19.05 5.06 -13.43
C GLU A 294 -19.63 3.81 -14.11
N LEU A 295 -20.16 2.89 -13.30
CA LEU A 295 -20.80 1.69 -13.84
C LEU A 295 -22.18 2.10 -14.37
N SER A 296 -22.34 2.13 -15.69
CA SER A 296 -23.66 2.28 -16.30
C SER A 296 -24.44 0.96 -16.18
N CYS A 297 -25.71 1.05 -15.81
CA CYS A 297 -26.63 -0.09 -15.98
C CYS A 297 -26.73 -0.40 -17.47
N ILE A 298 -26.35 -1.63 -17.85
CA ILE A 298 -26.59 -2.16 -19.20
C ILE A 298 -28.01 -2.67 -19.27
#